data_712d960c1ad30f0f3d4f95473ad63c37
#
_entry.id   712d960c1ad30f0f3d4f95473ad63c37
#
_cell.length_a   1.000
_cell.length_b   1.000
_cell.length_c   1.000
_cell.angle_alpha   90.00
_cell.angle_beta   90.00
_cell.angle_gamma   90.00
#
_symmetry.space_group_name_H-M   'P 1'
#
loop_
_entity.id
_entity.type
_entity.pdbx_description
1 polymer ?
#
loop_
_entity_poly.entity_id
_entity_poly.type
_entity_poly.pdbx_seq_one_letter_code
_entity_poly.pdbx_strand_id
1 'polypeptide(L)'
;MGRAVGIDLGTTNSCIATLEGGQPTVIVNAEGARTTPSVVAFSKSGEILVGEVAKRQAVTNVDRTISSVKRHMGTDWTVEIDGKKWTPQEISAQVLMKLKRDAEAYLGEPVTGAVITCPAYFNDAQRQATKDAGTIAGLNVLRIINEPTAAALAYGLEKGKEDERILVFDLGGGTFDVSLLEIGKDDDGFSTIQVQATNGDNHLGGDDWDQKIIDWLVGEVKNKYGVDLSKDKIALQRLKEAAEQAKKELSSSTSTSISMQYLAMTPDGTPVHLDETLTRAHFEEMTSDLLGRCRTPFNNVLADAGIGVSDIDHVVLVGGSTRMPAVKELVKELTGGKEANQSVNPDEVVAVGAAVQSGVIKGDRKDVLLIDVTPLSLGIETKGGIMTKLIDRNTAIPTKRSEVFSTAEDNQPSVLIQVYQGEREFARDNKPLGTFELTGIAPAPRGVPQIEVTFDIDANGIVHVSAKDKGTGKEQSMTITGGSGLPKDEIDRMVKEAEAHEAEDKKRKEDAETRNQAESFAYQTEKLVNDNKDKLSDDVAKEVTDKVNELKEALKGEDIEKIKTAQSELMTSAQKIGQALYAQQGAADAAGAAGAGAAGAAGTADDDVVDAEVVDDDDKDNK
;
A
#
# COMPACT_ATOMS: atom_id res chain seq x y z
N MET A 1 -5.96 -27.51 17.29
CA MET A 1 -5.56 -26.48 16.30
C MET A 1 -4.24 -25.91 16.78
N GLY A 2 -3.26 -25.67 15.90
CA GLY A 2 -1.97 -25.14 16.35
C GLY A 2 -2.07 -23.69 16.78
N ARG A 3 -1.07 -23.24 17.55
CA ARG A 3 -0.96 -21.90 18.12
C ARG A 3 -0.74 -20.83 17.03
N ALA A 4 -1.26 -19.63 17.24
CA ALA A 4 -0.93 -18.45 16.46
C ALA A 4 -0.02 -17.52 17.27
N VAL A 5 0.89 -16.85 16.59
CA VAL A 5 1.90 -15.95 17.18
C VAL A 5 1.93 -14.62 16.45
N GLY A 6 2.48 -13.60 17.11
CA GLY A 6 2.87 -12.33 16.50
C GLY A 6 4.37 -12.28 16.32
N ILE A 7 4.83 -11.86 15.16
CA ILE A 7 6.25 -11.78 14.83
C ILE A 7 6.57 -10.38 14.33
N ASP A 8 7.51 -9.73 15.00
CA ASP A 8 8.25 -8.59 14.48
C ASP A 8 9.44 -9.10 13.68
N LEU A 9 9.37 -8.99 12.35
CA LEU A 9 10.47 -9.34 11.45
C LEU A 9 11.34 -8.10 11.19
N GLY A 10 12.18 -7.74 12.15
CA GLY A 10 13.01 -6.53 12.11
C GLY A 10 14.25 -6.66 11.22
N THR A 11 14.80 -5.52 10.80
CA THR A 11 16.03 -5.45 9.98
C THR A 11 17.24 -6.02 10.70
N THR A 12 17.42 -5.64 11.97
CA THR A 12 18.58 -6.04 12.79
C THR A 12 18.22 -7.14 13.76
N ASN A 13 17.09 -7.03 14.44
CA ASN A 13 16.59 -8.02 15.39
C ASN A 13 15.12 -8.32 15.12
N SER A 14 14.73 -9.55 15.35
CA SER A 14 13.34 -10.02 15.28
C SER A 14 12.85 -10.47 16.66
N CYS A 15 11.55 -10.36 16.88
CA CYS A 15 10.92 -10.72 18.14
C CYS A 15 9.64 -11.54 17.87
N ILE A 16 9.35 -12.48 18.77
CA ILE A 16 8.13 -13.30 18.68
C ILE A 16 7.37 -13.27 20.00
N ALA A 17 6.05 -13.15 19.92
CA ALA A 17 5.16 -13.11 21.07
C ALA A 17 3.90 -13.94 20.82
N THR A 18 3.24 -14.33 21.90
CA THR A 18 1.98 -15.08 21.87
C THR A 18 0.99 -14.51 22.88
N LEU A 19 -0.27 -14.93 22.84
CA LEU A 19 -1.24 -14.69 23.89
C LEU A 19 -1.27 -15.87 24.86
N GLU A 20 -1.01 -15.60 26.13
CA GLU A 20 -1.16 -16.55 27.22
C GLU A 20 -2.21 -16.03 28.21
N GLY A 21 -3.34 -16.74 28.34
CA GLY A 21 -4.45 -16.28 29.17
C GLY A 21 -5.04 -14.91 28.76
N GLY A 22 -4.97 -14.56 27.46
CA GLY A 22 -5.44 -13.28 26.93
C GLY A 22 -4.44 -12.12 27.07
N GLN A 23 -3.29 -12.37 27.69
CA GLN A 23 -2.20 -11.37 27.83
C GLN A 23 -1.07 -11.68 26.84
N PRO A 24 -0.50 -10.68 26.19
CA PRO A 24 0.63 -10.87 25.30
C PRO A 24 1.90 -11.16 26.08
N THR A 25 2.61 -12.23 25.68
CA THR A 25 3.87 -12.67 26.29
C THR A 25 4.94 -12.80 25.21
N VAL A 26 6.08 -12.14 25.39
CA VAL A 26 7.24 -12.30 24.51
C VAL A 26 7.92 -13.64 24.80
N ILE A 27 8.13 -14.42 23.75
CA ILE A 27 8.77 -15.73 23.83
C ILE A 27 10.29 -15.57 23.85
N VAL A 28 10.92 -16.19 24.83
CA VAL A 28 12.38 -16.25 24.97
C VAL A 28 12.92 -17.29 23.98
N ASN A 29 13.97 -16.93 23.23
CA ASN A 29 14.60 -17.86 22.28
C ASN A 29 15.46 -18.93 22.98
N ALA A 30 15.99 -19.88 22.21
CA ALA A 30 16.82 -20.97 22.73
C ALA A 30 18.10 -20.47 23.43
N GLU A 31 18.59 -19.29 23.12
CA GLU A 31 19.76 -18.66 23.72
C GLU A 31 19.42 -17.86 24.99
N GLY A 32 18.16 -17.80 25.42
CA GLY A 32 17.67 -17.10 26.59
C GLY A 32 17.42 -15.60 26.37
N ALA A 33 17.42 -15.12 25.13
CA ALA A 33 17.16 -13.73 24.79
C ALA A 33 15.69 -13.53 24.32
N ARG A 34 15.18 -12.31 24.50
CA ARG A 34 13.80 -11.93 24.09
C ARG A 34 13.74 -11.45 22.63
N THR A 35 14.89 -11.15 22.04
CA THR A 35 15.04 -10.83 20.63
C THR A 35 16.09 -11.74 19.98
N THR A 36 15.94 -11.96 18.68
CA THR A 36 16.85 -12.79 17.89
C THR A 36 17.47 -11.94 16.78
N PRO A 37 18.82 -11.88 16.66
CA PRO A 37 19.45 -11.17 15.54
C PRO A 37 18.94 -11.68 14.18
N SER A 38 18.56 -10.79 13.29
CA SER A 38 18.13 -11.10 11.92
C SER A 38 19.35 -11.37 11.03
N VAL A 39 20.18 -12.33 11.44
CA VAL A 39 21.43 -12.71 10.78
C VAL A 39 21.37 -14.19 10.41
N VAL A 40 21.74 -14.50 9.17
CA VAL A 40 21.80 -15.86 8.63
C VAL A 40 23.19 -16.13 8.09
N ALA A 41 23.80 -17.23 8.49
CA ALA A 41 25.11 -17.64 8.01
C ALA A 41 25.11 -19.09 7.50
N PHE A 42 25.88 -19.33 6.46
CA PHE A 42 26.06 -20.64 5.86
C PHE A 42 27.44 -21.17 6.23
N SER A 43 27.48 -22.22 7.04
CA SER A 43 28.72 -22.86 7.42
C SER A 43 29.39 -23.58 6.25
N LYS A 44 30.67 -23.86 6.36
CA LYS A 44 31.40 -24.66 5.34
C LYS A 44 30.91 -26.11 5.30
N SER A 45 30.27 -26.61 6.36
CA SER A 45 29.66 -27.95 6.42
C SER A 45 28.26 -28.01 5.81
N GLY A 46 27.73 -26.89 5.29
CA GLY A 46 26.38 -26.79 4.70
C GLY A 46 25.25 -26.55 5.72
N GLU A 47 25.59 -26.32 6.97
CA GLU A 47 24.61 -25.96 8.02
C GLU A 47 24.22 -24.48 7.91
N ILE A 48 22.95 -24.17 8.09
CA ILE A 48 22.43 -22.80 8.16
C ILE A 48 22.32 -22.38 9.62
N LEU A 49 23.10 -21.39 9.99
CA LEU A 49 23.10 -20.77 11.31
C LEU A 49 22.22 -19.52 11.29
N VAL A 50 21.45 -19.28 12.34
CA VAL A 50 20.54 -18.13 12.43
C VAL A 50 20.62 -17.50 13.81
N GLY A 51 20.52 -16.19 13.85
CA GLY A 51 20.48 -15.43 15.09
C GLY A 51 21.87 -15.18 15.69
N GLU A 52 21.96 -15.30 17.00
CA GLU A 52 23.20 -15.02 17.76
C GLU A 52 24.37 -15.90 17.32
N VAL A 53 24.12 -17.17 17.02
CA VAL A 53 25.15 -18.11 16.55
C VAL A 53 25.71 -17.65 15.19
N ALA A 54 24.85 -17.19 14.29
CA ALA A 54 25.28 -16.64 13.00
C ALA A 54 26.07 -15.34 13.19
N LYS A 55 25.62 -14.45 14.06
CA LYS A 55 26.29 -13.17 14.34
C LYS A 55 27.70 -13.38 14.92
N ARG A 56 27.86 -14.27 15.87
CA ARG A 56 29.18 -14.51 16.54
C ARG A 56 30.28 -15.01 15.62
N GLN A 57 29.95 -15.71 14.55
CA GLN A 57 30.93 -16.24 13.59
C GLN A 57 31.12 -15.34 12.34
N ALA A 58 30.45 -14.19 12.27
CA ALA A 58 30.44 -13.33 11.08
C ALA A 58 31.83 -12.89 10.64
N VAL A 59 32.71 -12.54 11.57
CA VAL A 59 34.10 -12.12 11.29
C VAL A 59 34.91 -13.22 10.57
N THR A 60 34.69 -14.48 10.92
CA THR A 60 35.42 -15.62 10.32
C THR A 60 34.75 -16.20 9.08
N ASN A 61 33.55 -15.71 8.74
CA ASN A 61 32.71 -16.23 7.64
C ASN A 61 31.95 -15.10 6.92
N VAL A 62 32.63 -13.99 6.62
CA VAL A 62 32.03 -12.74 6.14
C VAL A 62 31.23 -12.94 4.87
N ASP A 63 31.81 -13.63 3.87
CA ASP A 63 31.18 -13.82 2.54
C ASP A 63 29.93 -14.72 2.57
N ARG A 64 29.69 -15.41 3.67
CA ARG A 64 28.59 -16.38 3.85
C ARG A 64 27.66 -16.00 5.00
N THR A 65 27.78 -14.78 5.53
CA THR A 65 26.95 -14.24 6.59
C THR A 65 26.16 -13.05 6.07
N ILE A 66 24.83 -13.14 6.11
CA ILE A 66 23.90 -12.15 5.61
C ILE A 66 23.21 -11.46 6.78
N SER A 67 23.29 -10.13 6.81
CA SER A 67 22.58 -9.26 7.75
C SER A 67 21.78 -8.20 6.99
N SER A 68 20.81 -7.57 7.66
CA SER A 68 20.01 -6.45 7.13
C SER A 68 19.28 -6.76 5.81
N VAL A 69 18.97 -8.05 5.57
CA VAL A 69 18.34 -8.52 4.32
C VAL A 69 16.97 -7.88 4.07
N LYS A 70 16.29 -7.41 5.11
CA LYS A 70 14.99 -6.73 5.02
C LYS A 70 15.04 -5.49 4.10
N ARG A 71 16.19 -4.81 3.99
CA ARG A 71 16.41 -3.69 3.07
C ARG A 71 16.34 -4.07 1.58
N HIS A 72 16.41 -5.36 1.27
CA HIS A 72 16.34 -5.90 -0.09
C HIS A 72 15.00 -6.57 -0.41
N MET A 73 14.05 -6.60 0.54
CA MET A 73 12.73 -7.19 0.32
C MET A 73 12.02 -6.52 -0.86
N GLY A 74 11.37 -7.33 -1.70
CA GLY A 74 10.64 -6.86 -2.87
C GLY A 74 11.51 -6.41 -4.05
N THR A 75 12.83 -6.66 -4.01
CA THR A 75 13.77 -6.36 -5.10
C THR A 75 14.28 -7.66 -5.76
N ASP A 76 15.03 -7.53 -6.85
CA ASP A 76 15.69 -8.62 -7.56
C ASP A 76 17.07 -9.00 -6.97
N TRP A 77 17.41 -8.43 -5.80
CA TRP A 77 18.65 -8.75 -5.10
C TRP A 77 18.73 -10.25 -4.78
N THR A 78 19.91 -10.81 -4.99
CA THR A 78 20.22 -12.20 -4.61
C THR A 78 21.64 -12.34 -4.12
N VAL A 79 21.88 -13.33 -3.28
CA VAL A 79 23.23 -13.77 -2.89
C VAL A 79 23.45 -15.21 -3.31
N GLU A 80 24.62 -15.48 -3.89
CA GLU A 80 24.98 -16.84 -4.30
C GLU A 80 25.84 -17.51 -3.22
N ILE A 81 25.35 -18.64 -2.70
CA ILE A 81 26.04 -19.47 -1.71
C ILE A 81 26.02 -20.91 -2.22
N ASP A 82 27.21 -21.52 -2.37
CA ASP A 82 27.39 -22.91 -2.83
C ASP A 82 26.64 -23.22 -4.15
N GLY A 83 26.66 -22.27 -5.08
CA GLY A 83 26.01 -22.41 -6.40
C GLY A 83 24.48 -22.24 -6.38
N LYS A 84 23.89 -21.97 -5.21
CA LYS A 84 22.47 -21.61 -5.07
C LYS A 84 22.33 -20.11 -4.89
N LYS A 85 21.43 -19.48 -5.68
CA LYS A 85 20.99 -18.10 -5.46
C LYS A 85 19.89 -18.08 -4.41
N TRP A 86 20.07 -17.24 -3.42
CA TRP A 86 19.12 -17.01 -2.33
C TRP A 86 18.49 -15.63 -2.49
N THR A 87 17.18 -15.58 -2.40
CA THR A 87 16.40 -14.34 -2.43
C THR A 87 16.23 -13.75 -1.03
N PRO A 88 15.86 -12.46 -0.89
CA PRO A 88 15.62 -11.85 0.42
C PRO A 88 14.56 -12.60 1.23
N GLN A 89 13.48 -13.07 0.60
CA GLN A 89 12.42 -13.82 1.27
C GLN A 89 12.89 -15.21 1.73
N GLU A 90 13.75 -15.91 0.98
CA GLU A 90 14.32 -17.19 1.42
C GLU A 90 15.27 -17.01 2.63
N ILE A 91 16.06 -15.93 2.65
CA ILE A 91 16.92 -15.61 3.81
C ILE A 91 16.08 -15.21 5.02
N SER A 92 15.06 -14.35 4.84
CA SER A 92 14.15 -13.95 5.90
C SER A 92 13.36 -15.16 6.46
N ALA A 93 13.01 -16.12 5.60
CA ALA A 93 12.36 -17.35 6.02
C ALA A 93 13.23 -18.17 7.00
N GLN A 94 14.56 -18.15 6.88
CA GLN A 94 15.43 -18.83 7.84
C GLN A 94 15.30 -18.22 9.25
N VAL A 95 15.18 -16.89 9.33
CA VAL A 95 14.91 -16.20 10.61
C VAL A 95 13.56 -16.63 11.17
N LEU A 96 12.51 -16.62 10.34
CA LEU A 96 11.17 -17.05 10.75
C LEU A 96 11.11 -18.52 11.17
N MET A 97 11.85 -19.41 10.50
CA MET A 97 11.96 -20.83 10.88
C MET A 97 12.61 -21.00 12.27
N LYS A 98 13.63 -20.18 12.58
CA LYS A 98 14.24 -20.19 13.92
C LYS A 98 13.23 -19.72 14.97
N LEU A 99 12.59 -18.57 14.75
CA LEU A 99 11.58 -18.04 15.67
C LEU A 99 10.46 -19.05 15.92
N LYS A 100 9.98 -19.70 14.85
CA LYS A 100 8.97 -20.76 14.95
C LYS A 100 9.43 -21.92 15.82
N ARG A 101 10.65 -22.45 15.59
CA ARG A 101 11.20 -23.56 16.38
C ARG A 101 11.35 -23.19 17.86
N ASP A 102 11.87 -21.99 18.13
CA ASP A 102 12.05 -21.50 19.50
C ASP A 102 10.69 -21.35 20.20
N ALA A 103 9.68 -20.84 19.47
CA ALA A 103 8.32 -20.74 19.99
C ALA A 103 7.67 -22.10 20.24
N GLU A 104 7.83 -23.07 19.35
CA GLU A 104 7.34 -24.44 19.53
C GLU A 104 7.99 -25.13 20.73
N ALA A 105 9.30 -24.89 20.93
CA ALA A 105 10.01 -25.40 22.10
C ALA A 105 9.54 -24.77 23.41
N TYR A 106 9.25 -23.48 23.41
CA TYR A 106 8.73 -22.75 24.58
C TYR A 106 7.30 -23.18 24.92
N LEU A 107 6.41 -23.26 23.89
CA LEU A 107 5.00 -23.53 24.06
C LEU A 107 4.69 -25.03 24.28
N GLY A 108 5.57 -25.93 23.85
CA GLY A 108 5.34 -27.37 23.84
C GLY A 108 4.26 -27.83 22.83
N GLU A 109 3.90 -26.98 21.88
CA GLU A 109 2.89 -27.27 20.85
C GLU A 109 3.26 -26.63 19.49
N PRO A 110 2.73 -27.13 18.35
CA PRO A 110 3.04 -26.60 17.04
C PRO A 110 2.53 -25.17 16.84
N VAL A 111 3.36 -24.32 16.23
CA VAL A 111 3.00 -22.98 15.75
C VAL A 111 2.61 -23.08 14.29
N THR A 112 1.35 -22.84 13.98
CA THR A 112 0.79 -23.00 12.62
C THR A 112 0.42 -21.69 11.95
N GLY A 113 0.10 -20.64 12.72
CA GLY A 113 -0.30 -19.34 12.20
C GLY A 113 0.54 -18.21 12.74
N ALA A 114 0.74 -17.16 11.96
CA ALA A 114 1.45 -15.96 12.40
C ALA A 114 0.84 -14.68 11.81
N VAL A 115 0.79 -13.64 12.63
CA VAL A 115 0.74 -12.25 12.17
C VAL A 115 2.17 -11.75 12.10
N ILE A 116 2.61 -11.30 10.93
CA ILE A 116 3.99 -10.82 10.69
C ILE A 116 3.95 -9.33 10.40
N THR A 117 4.89 -8.58 10.94
CA THR A 117 4.94 -7.13 10.76
C THR A 117 5.81 -6.72 9.59
N CYS A 118 5.53 -5.55 9.05
CA CYS A 118 6.37 -4.86 8.09
C CYS A 118 6.33 -3.35 8.35
N PRO A 119 7.31 -2.57 7.89
CA PRO A 119 7.24 -1.11 7.92
C PRO A 119 5.95 -0.61 7.26
N ALA A 120 5.36 0.45 7.81
CA ALA A 120 4.16 1.06 7.22
C ALA A 120 4.41 1.55 5.79
N TYR A 121 5.66 1.85 5.51
CA TYR A 121 6.18 2.39 4.27
C TYR A 121 6.57 1.32 3.22
N PHE A 122 6.39 0.04 3.55
CA PHE A 122 6.61 -1.04 2.59
C PHE A 122 5.55 -1.01 1.50
N ASN A 123 6.01 -1.14 0.26
CA ASN A 123 5.17 -1.31 -0.91
C ASN A 123 4.62 -2.74 -1.02
N ASP A 124 3.69 -2.96 -1.96
CA ASP A 124 3.02 -4.27 -2.12
C ASP A 124 4.02 -5.38 -2.45
N ALA A 125 5.06 -5.12 -3.27
CA ALA A 125 6.09 -6.10 -3.55
C ALA A 125 6.87 -6.50 -2.29
N GLN A 126 7.19 -5.54 -1.42
CA GLN A 126 7.84 -5.77 -0.15
C GLN A 126 6.93 -6.49 0.85
N ARG A 127 5.63 -6.13 0.87
CA ARG A 127 4.61 -6.82 1.68
C ARG A 127 4.39 -8.25 1.22
N GLN A 128 4.28 -8.47 -0.09
CA GLN A 128 4.15 -9.81 -0.65
C GLN A 128 5.39 -10.66 -0.36
N ALA A 129 6.60 -10.11 -0.53
CA ALA A 129 7.84 -10.80 -0.20
C ALA A 129 7.91 -11.18 1.30
N THR A 130 7.38 -10.35 2.19
CA THR A 130 7.27 -10.64 3.63
C THR A 130 6.30 -11.80 3.88
N LYS A 131 5.14 -11.81 3.19
CA LYS A 131 4.16 -12.90 3.26
C LYS A 131 4.75 -14.21 2.72
N ASP A 132 5.48 -14.14 1.60
CA ASP A 132 6.16 -15.29 0.99
C ASP A 132 7.21 -15.88 1.94
N ALA A 133 7.99 -15.03 2.62
CA ALA A 133 8.95 -15.49 3.64
C ALA A 133 8.26 -16.30 4.75
N GLY A 134 7.09 -15.86 5.22
CA GLY A 134 6.28 -16.58 6.19
C GLY A 134 5.81 -17.93 5.65
N THR A 135 5.35 -17.98 4.41
CA THR A 135 4.90 -19.20 3.74
C THR A 135 6.05 -20.19 3.54
N ILE A 136 7.24 -19.72 3.10
CA ILE A 136 8.46 -20.54 2.97
C ILE A 136 8.88 -21.10 4.33
N ALA A 137 8.68 -20.34 5.42
CA ALA A 137 8.95 -20.80 6.78
C ALA A 137 7.93 -21.84 7.30
N GLY A 138 6.92 -22.19 6.52
CA GLY A 138 5.87 -23.13 6.90
C GLY A 138 4.88 -22.55 7.92
N LEU A 139 4.64 -21.24 7.85
CA LEU A 139 3.63 -20.54 8.63
C LEU A 139 2.42 -20.22 7.74
N ASN A 140 1.21 -20.41 8.26
CA ASN A 140 0.04 -19.77 7.70
C ASN A 140 0.06 -18.30 8.10
N VAL A 141 0.36 -17.41 7.16
CA VAL A 141 0.38 -15.96 7.39
C VAL A 141 -1.06 -15.48 7.49
N LEU A 142 -1.51 -15.23 8.71
CA LEU A 142 -2.87 -14.79 9.01
C LEU A 142 -3.10 -13.35 8.53
N ARG A 143 -2.11 -12.49 8.72
CA ARG A 143 -2.11 -11.09 8.30
C ARG A 143 -0.68 -10.54 8.26
N ILE A 144 -0.42 -9.62 7.33
CA ILE A 144 0.70 -8.67 7.41
C ILE A 144 0.16 -7.39 8.03
N ILE A 145 0.82 -6.87 9.07
CA ILE A 145 0.41 -5.66 9.79
C ILE A 145 1.55 -4.65 9.82
N ASN A 146 1.22 -3.37 9.78
CA ASN A 146 2.21 -2.31 9.88
C ASN A 146 2.83 -2.25 11.28
N GLU A 147 4.14 -2.09 11.39
CA GLU A 147 4.88 -1.98 12.66
C GLU A 147 4.31 -0.91 13.60
N PRO A 148 4.07 0.35 13.15
CA PRO A 148 3.49 1.37 14.01
C PRO A 148 2.05 1.04 14.45
N THR A 149 1.30 0.36 13.59
CA THR A 149 -0.06 -0.10 13.95
C THR A 149 -0.01 -1.18 15.03
N ALA A 150 0.92 -2.12 14.93
CA ALA A 150 1.15 -3.12 15.97
C ALA A 150 1.59 -2.46 17.29
N ALA A 151 2.48 -1.48 17.23
CA ALA A 151 2.90 -0.73 18.41
C ALA A 151 1.74 0.01 19.08
N ALA A 152 0.86 0.65 18.29
CA ALA A 152 -0.34 1.32 18.80
C ALA A 152 -1.34 0.31 19.42
N LEU A 153 -1.50 -0.87 18.83
CA LEU A 153 -2.28 -1.97 19.41
C LEU A 153 -1.78 -2.35 20.81
N ALA A 154 -0.48 -2.56 20.94
CA ALA A 154 0.12 -2.91 22.23
C ALA A 154 -0.07 -1.80 23.27
N TYR A 155 0.11 -0.55 22.84
CA TYR A 155 -0.03 0.62 23.70
C TYR A 155 -1.49 0.89 24.12
N GLY A 156 -2.44 0.81 23.17
CA GLY A 156 -3.84 1.14 23.38
C GLY A 156 -4.58 0.15 24.29
N LEU A 157 -4.06 -1.06 24.48
CA LEU A 157 -4.63 -2.04 25.40
C LEU A 157 -4.63 -1.59 26.87
N GLU A 158 -3.74 -0.67 27.24
CA GLU A 158 -3.60 -0.22 28.61
C GLU A 158 -4.51 0.98 28.96
N LYS A 159 -5.07 1.72 27.96
CA LYS A 159 -5.59 3.06 28.18
C LYS A 159 -7.00 3.42 27.69
N GLY A 160 -7.66 2.62 26.85
CA GLY A 160 -8.86 3.02 26.10
C GLY A 160 -10.06 3.54 26.88
N LYS A 161 -10.19 4.85 27.02
CA LYS A 161 -11.42 5.50 27.51
C LYS A 161 -11.93 6.69 26.67
N GLU A 162 -11.11 7.33 25.85
CA GLU A 162 -11.50 8.50 25.02
C GLU A 162 -10.76 8.41 23.68
N ASP A 163 -11.19 9.17 22.68
CA ASP A 163 -10.50 9.27 21.40
C ASP A 163 -9.14 9.94 21.63
N GLU A 164 -8.06 9.22 21.35
CA GLU A 164 -6.67 9.66 21.55
C GLU A 164 -5.89 9.57 20.24
N ARG A 165 -5.07 10.59 19.96
CA ARG A 165 -4.13 10.61 18.83
C ARG A 165 -2.75 10.25 19.30
N ILE A 166 -2.24 9.17 18.73
CA ILE A 166 -0.93 8.62 19.07
C ILE A 166 0.01 8.80 17.89
N LEU A 167 1.13 9.48 18.12
CA LEU A 167 2.23 9.52 17.18
C LEU A 167 3.20 8.39 17.51
N VAL A 168 3.39 7.47 16.60
CA VAL A 168 4.42 6.45 16.68
C VAL A 168 5.62 6.90 15.86
N PHE A 169 6.78 6.99 16.52
CA PHE A 169 8.07 7.31 15.91
C PHE A 169 8.95 6.07 15.97
N ASP A 170 9.05 5.38 14.84
CA ASP A 170 9.76 4.10 14.72
C ASP A 170 11.07 4.27 13.96
N LEU A 171 12.18 4.25 14.69
CA LEU A 171 13.53 4.26 14.12
C LEU A 171 14.22 2.93 14.44
N GLY A 172 14.15 2.02 13.49
CA GLY A 172 14.74 0.70 13.57
C GLY A 172 16.22 0.66 13.16
N GLY A 173 16.70 -0.53 12.82
CA GLY A 173 18.07 -0.71 12.31
C GLY A 173 18.24 -0.30 10.85
N GLY A 174 17.17 -0.37 10.05
CA GLY A 174 17.24 -0.14 8.60
C GLY A 174 16.22 0.80 8.03
N THR A 175 15.11 1.05 8.75
CA THR A 175 13.97 1.85 8.31
C THR A 175 13.55 2.84 9.37
N PHE A 176 12.93 3.91 8.92
CA PHE A 176 12.34 4.96 9.74
C PHE A 176 10.90 5.19 9.31
N ASP A 177 9.95 5.09 10.25
CA ASP A 177 8.54 5.38 10.05
C ASP A 177 8.02 6.36 11.12
N VAL A 178 7.18 7.30 10.68
CA VAL A 178 6.34 8.11 11.57
C VAL A 178 4.90 7.86 11.18
N SER A 179 4.06 7.52 12.15
CA SER A 179 2.63 7.30 11.92
C SER A 179 1.80 8.00 12.96
N LEU A 180 0.74 8.64 12.52
CA LEU A 180 -0.30 9.18 13.37
C LEU A 180 -1.49 8.24 13.32
N LEU A 181 -1.91 7.78 14.49
CA LEU A 181 -3.06 6.89 14.66
C LEU A 181 -4.06 7.53 15.60
N GLU A 182 -5.33 7.28 15.34
CA GLU A 182 -6.44 7.61 16.24
C GLU A 182 -6.94 6.31 16.86
N ILE A 183 -7.03 6.30 18.19
CA ILE A 183 -7.61 5.21 18.95
C ILE A 183 -8.90 5.74 19.54
N GLY A 184 -10.02 5.11 19.20
CA GLY A 184 -11.34 5.46 19.67
C GLY A 184 -12.10 4.24 20.15
N LYS A 185 -13.38 4.44 20.45
CA LYS A 185 -14.35 3.38 20.67
C LYS A 185 -15.50 3.55 19.69
N ASP A 186 -15.92 2.44 19.10
CA ASP A 186 -17.17 2.44 18.35
C ASP A 186 -18.40 2.45 19.26
N ASP A 187 -19.59 2.56 18.65
CA ASP A 187 -20.87 2.60 19.34
C ASP A 187 -21.14 1.33 20.17
N ASP A 188 -20.51 0.22 19.84
CA ASP A 188 -20.60 -1.07 20.53
C ASP A 188 -19.55 -1.21 21.67
N GLY A 189 -18.67 -0.21 21.82
CA GLY A 189 -17.61 -0.16 22.84
C GLY A 189 -16.33 -0.90 22.49
N PHE A 190 -16.16 -1.35 21.22
CA PHE A 190 -14.91 -1.92 20.73
C PHE A 190 -13.88 -0.80 20.52
N SER A 191 -12.64 -1.07 20.90
CA SER A 191 -11.54 -0.16 20.58
C SER A 191 -11.27 -0.20 19.08
N THR A 192 -11.35 0.96 18.43
CA THR A 192 -10.98 1.15 17.02
C THR A 192 -9.59 1.78 16.93
N ILE A 193 -8.78 1.31 16.01
CA ILE A 193 -7.46 1.89 15.71
C ILE A 193 -7.43 2.20 14.23
N GLN A 194 -7.33 3.50 13.92
CA GLN A 194 -7.28 3.99 12.54
C GLN A 194 -5.98 4.74 12.28
N VAL A 195 -5.28 4.38 11.22
CA VAL A 195 -4.11 5.13 10.73
C VAL A 195 -4.62 6.39 10.02
N GLN A 196 -4.25 7.56 10.52
CA GLN A 196 -4.61 8.86 9.94
C GLN A 196 -3.62 9.26 8.84
N ALA A 197 -2.33 9.14 9.13
CA ALA A 197 -1.26 9.42 8.20
C ALA A 197 0.00 8.63 8.58
N THR A 198 0.84 8.33 7.59
CA THR A 198 2.14 7.71 7.80
C THR A 198 3.17 8.26 6.84
N ASN A 199 4.43 8.38 7.28
CA ASN A 199 5.56 8.84 6.47
C ASN A 199 6.85 8.18 6.96
N GLY A 200 7.90 8.09 6.09
CA GLY A 200 9.11 7.42 6.51
C GLY A 200 10.24 7.47 5.48
N ASP A 201 11.29 6.72 5.78
CA ASP A 201 12.46 6.52 4.93
C ASP A 201 12.93 5.06 5.05
N ASN A 202 12.75 4.27 3.99
CA ASN A 202 13.09 2.85 3.96
C ASN A 202 14.60 2.56 3.96
N HIS A 203 15.42 3.61 3.90
CA HIS A 203 16.88 3.54 3.88
C HIS A 203 17.51 4.43 4.95
N LEU A 204 16.83 4.61 6.08
CA LEU A 204 17.33 5.32 7.25
C LEU A 204 17.13 4.48 8.51
N GLY A 205 18.21 4.13 9.19
CA GLY A 205 18.15 3.36 10.43
C GLY A 205 19.51 3.23 11.08
N GLY A 206 19.58 2.52 12.19
CA GLY A 206 20.78 2.35 13.00
C GLY A 206 22.03 1.91 12.25
N ASP A 207 21.86 1.15 11.15
CA ASP A 207 22.99 0.73 10.28
C ASP A 207 23.68 1.93 9.63
N ASP A 208 22.95 3.03 9.37
CA ASP A 208 23.52 4.25 8.78
C ASP A 208 24.34 5.03 9.80
N TRP A 209 23.92 5.02 11.08
CA TRP A 209 24.72 5.54 12.20
C TRP A 209 25.99 4.73 12.40
N ASP A 210 25.91 3.39 12.33
CA ASP A 210 27.08 2.52 12.39
C ASP A 210 28.06 2.81 11.25
N GLN A 211 27.54 3.02 10.03
CA GLN A 211 28.36 3.33 8.86
C GLN A 211 29.16 4.64 9.04
N LYS A 212 28.58 5.66 9.66
CA LYS A 212 29.31 6.91 9.98
C LYS A 212 30.51 6.66 10.89
N ILE A 213 30.35 5.79 11.90
CA ILE A 213 31.45 5.40 12.79
C ILE A 213 32.50 4.59 12.01
N ILE A 214 32.08 3.65 11.17
CA ILE A 214 32.98 2.85 10.32
C ILE A 214 33.80 3.76 9.41
N ASP A 215 33.16 4.69 8.72
CA ASP A 215 33.82 5.62 7.81
C ASP A 215 34.84 6.50 8.54
N TRP A 216 34.51 6.98 9.74
CA TRP A 216 35.46 7.70 10.59
C TRP A 216 36.66 6.83 10.97
N LEU A 217 36.45 5.59 11.45
CA LEU A 217 37.53 4.68 11.84
C LEU A 217 38.45 4.28 10.68
N VAL A 218 37.86 4.05 9.49
CA VAL A 218 38.63 3.80 8.26
C VAL A 218 39.50 5.01 7.92
N GLY A 219 38.95 6.22 8.08
CA GLY A 219 39.70 7.48 7.91
C GLY A 219 40.86 7.59 8.87
N GLU A 220 40.67 7.29 10.17
CA GLU A 220 41.72 7.31 11.19
C GLU A 220 42.86 6.32 10.90
N VAL A 221 42.53 5.09 10.49
CA VAL A 221 43.51 4.09 10.07
C VAL A 221 44.32 4.56 8.86
N LYS A 222 43.63 5.10 7.86
CA LYS A 222 44.28 5.64 6.66
C LYS A 222 45.21 6.80 6.98
N ASN A 223 44.80 7.72 7.86
CA ASN A 223 45.59 8.86 8.26
C ASN A 223 46.83 8.45 9.08
N LYS A 224 46.69 7.49 10.02
CA LYS A 224 47.77 7.06 10.90
C LYS A 224 48.77 6.10 10.26
N TYR A 225 48.26 5.16 9.44
CA TYR A 225 49.06 4.04 8.92
C TYR A 225 49.18 4.01 7.39
N GLY A 226 48.46 4.88 6.68
CA GLY A 226 48.41 4.87 5.21
C GLY A 226 47.70 3.62 4.62
N VAL A 227 46.98 2.86 5.44
CA VAL A 227 46.31 1.61 5.03
C VAL A 227 44.84 1.91 4.69
N ASP A 228 44.41 1.49 3.51
CA ASP A 228 43.03 1.58 3.07
C ASP A 228 42.27 0.27 3.37
N LEU A 229 41.36 0.32 4.33
CA LEU A 229 40.57 -0.83 4.79
C LEU A 229 39.33 -1.06 3.91
N SER A 230 39.00 -0.22 2.94
CA SER A 230 37.74 -0.26 2.17
C SER A 230 37.52 -1.60 1.41
N LYS A 231 38.57 -2.38 1.18
CA LYS A 231 38.52 -3.68 0.52
C LYS A 231 38.78 -4.87 1.44
N ASP A 232 39.12 -4.63 2.69
CA ASP A 232 39.36 -5.68 3.69
C ASP A 232 38.03 -6.04 4.37
N LYS A 233 37.36 -7.05 3.85
CA LYS A 233 36.06 -7.49 4.36
C LYS A 233 36.10 -7.93 5.84
N ILE A 234 37.19 -8.53 6.28
CA ILE A 234 37.36 -9.00 7.67
C ILE A 234 37.53 -7.79 8.60
N ALA A 235 38.37 -6.83 8.20
CA ALA A 235 38.55 -5.60 8.97
C ALA A 235 37.24 -4.81 9.03
N LEU A 236 36.52 -4.66 7.89
CA LEU A 236 35.24 -3.97 7.85
C LEU A 236 34.17 -4.65 8.73
N GLN A 237 34.11 -6.00 8.74
CA GLN A 237 33.16 -6.71 9.61
C GLN A 237 33.51 -6.50 11.11
N ARG A 238 34.77 -6.49 11.47
CA ARG A 238 35.20 -6.18 12.83
C ARG A 238 34.87 -4.74 13.21
N LEU A 239 35.09 -3.79 12.31
CA LEU A 239 34.71 -2.39 12.49
C LEU A 239 33.20 -2.22 12.66
N LYS A 240 32.38 -2.96 11.87
CA LYS A 240 30.92 -2.94 11.98
C LYS A 240 30.43 -3.38 13.36
N GLU A 241 30.98 -4.47 13.89
CA GLU A 241 30.63 -4.96 15.22
C GLU A 241 31.04 -3.94 16.33
N ALA A 242 32.22 -3.35 16.22
CA ALA A 242 32.69 -2.35 17.16
C ALA A 242 31.88 -1.03 17.05
N ALA A 243 31.51 -0.62 15.85
CA ALA A 243 30.68 0.58 15.63
C ALA A 243 29.28 0.41 16.25
N GLU A 244 28.63 -0.74 16.03
CA GLU A 244 27.34 -1.04 16.65
C GLU A 244 27.44 -1.04 18.18
N GLN A 245 28.50 -1.64 18.73
CA GLN A 245 28.73 -1.64 20.16
C GLN A 245 28.98 -0.23 20.71
N ALA A 246 29.82 0.56 20.05
CA ALA A 246 30.10 1.95 20.46
C ALA A 246 28.83 2.82 20.42
N LYS A 247 27.98 2.70 19.36
CA LYS A 247 26.70 3.36 19.27
C LYS A 247 25.80 3.03 20.47
N LYS A 248 25.71 1.74 20.84
CA LYS A 248 24.92 1.29 22.00
C LYS A 248 25.46 1.86 23.32
N GLU A 249 26.76 1.83 23.53
CA GLU A 249 27.38 2.36 24.73
C GLU A 249 27.21 3.87 24.87
N LEU A 250 27.31 4.63 23.77
CA LEU A 250 27.06 6.07 23.74
C LEU A 250 25.61 6.46 24.02
N SER A 251 24.66 5.54 24.01
CA SER A 251 23.29 5.80 24.46
C SER A 251 23.20 5.99 25.98
N SER A 252 24.13 5.43 26.75
CA SER A 252 24.20 5.55 28.22
C SER A 252 25.43 6.31 28.72
N SER A 253 26.54 6.27 27.97
CA SER A 253 27.81 6.88 28.32
C SER A 253 28.11 8.12 27.49
N THR A 254 28.93 9.04 28.01
CA THR A 254 29.35 10.24 27.28
C THR A 254 30.54 10.00 26.36
N SER A 255 31.26 8.87 26.55
CA SER A 255 32.36 8.43 25.70
C SER A 255 32.50 6.92 25.75
N THR A 256 33.15 6.34 24.74
CA THR A 256 33.52 4.93 24.67
C THR A 256 34.87 4.78 23.99
N SER A 257 35.60 3.71 24.32
CA SER A 257 36.87 3.37 23.69
C SER A 257 36.69 2.22 22.70
N ILE A 258 37.19 2.39 21.48
CA ILE A 258 37.20 1.38 20.43
C ILE A 258 38.63 0.91 20.24
N SER A 259 38.95 -0.27 20.78
CA SER A 259 40.29 -0.84 20.73
C SER A 259 40.29 -2.18 19.98
N MET A 260 41.11 -2.29 18.95
CA MET A 260 41.26 -3.50 18.13
C MET A 260 42.72 -3.78 17.84
N GLN A 261 43.16 -4.92 18.33
CA GLN A 261 44.50 -5.42 18.04
C GLN A 261 44.53 -6.17 16.71
N TYR A 262 45.58 -5.98 15.93
CA TYR A 262 45.81 -6.67 14.65
C TYR A 262 44.63 -6.53 13.69
N LEU A 263 44.19 -5.28 13.48
CA LEU A 263 43.06 -4.99 12.58
C LEU A 263 43.43 -5.26 11.12
N ALA A 264 44.63 -4.88 10.73
CA ALA A 264 45.23 -5.07 9.40
C ALA A 264 46.77 -5.12 9.49
N MET A 265 47.41 -5.23 8.33
CA MET A 265 48.85 -5.13 8.18
C MET A 265 49.18 -4.03 7.17
N THR A 266 50.23 -3.26 7.45
CA THR A 266 50.82 -2.34 6.48
C THR A 266 51.57 -3.10 5.38
N PRO A 267 51.87 -2.49 4.23
CA PRO A 267 52.62 -3.17 3.16
C PRO A 267 54.00 -3.69 3.57
N ASP A 268 54.63 -3.09 4.57
CA ASP A 268 55.94 -3.51 5.14
C ASP A 268 55.81 -4.58 6.25
N GLY A 269 54.59 -5.06 6.50
CA GLY A 269 54.33 -6.12 7.47
C GLY A 269 54.16 -5.63 8.92
N THR A 270 54.04 -4.33 9.15
CA THR A 270 53.78 -3.79 10.49
C THR A 270 52.29 -3.96 10.85
N PRO A 271 51.94 -4.50 12.03
CA PRO A 271 50.55 -4.64 12.44
C PRO A 271 49.89 -3.28 12.70
N VAL A 272 48.66 -3.15 12.21
CA VAL A 272 47.79 -2.00 12.46
C VAL A 272 46.94 -2.27 13.70
N HIS A 273 47.04 -1.40 14.68
CA HIS A 273 46.22 -1.41 15.88
C HIS A 273 45.34 -0.17 15.90
N LEU A 274 44.06 -0.34 16.19
CA LEU A 274 43.13 0.76 16.40
C LEU A 274 42.94 0.95 17.91
N ASP A 275 43.08 2.19 18.36
CA ASP A 275 42.77 2.59 19.73
C ASP A 275 42.26 4.04 19.67
N GLU A 276 40.94 4.19 19.62
CA GLU A 276 40.26 5.47 19.49
C GLU A 276 39.24 5.67 20.59
N THR A 277 39.07 6.91 21.03
CA THR A 277 37.99 7.30 21.93
C THR A 277 36.95 8.11 21.16
N LEU A 278 35.73 7.59 21.13
CA LEU A 278 34.57 8.29 20.53
C LEU A 278 33.74 8.92 21.65
N THR A 279 33.56 10.24 21.58
CA THR A 279 32.64 10.96 22.47
C THR A 279 31.25 11.01 21.87
N ARG A 280 30.22 11.06 22.73
CA ARG A 280 28.82 11.26 22.27
C ARG A 280 28.69 12.53 21.45
N ALA A 281 29.31 13.64 21.87
CA ALA A 281 29.24 14.89 21.12
C ALA A 281 29.81 14.76 19.68
N HIS A 282 30.95 14.06 19.52
CA HIS A 282 31.51 13.81 18.18
C HIS A 282 30.62 12.87 17.36
N PHE A 283 30.06 11.83 17.99
CA PHE A 283 29.11 10.93 17.34
C PHE A 283 27.85 11.66 16.86
N GLU A 284 27.27 12.53 17.68
CA GLU A 284 26.09 13.33 17.33
C GLU A 284 26.41 14.36 16.22
N GLU A 285 27.60 14.95 16.23
CA GLU A 285 28.06 15.85 15.17
C GLU A 285 28.14 15.13 13.82
N MET A 286 28.84 13.98 13.76
CA MET A 286 29.03 13.24 12.50
C MET A 286 27.74 12.61 11.95
N THR A 287 26.69 12.47 12.76
CA THR A 287 25.39 11.88 12.40
C THR A 287 24.26 12.88 12.33
N SER A 288 24.54 14.18 12.40
CA SER A 288 23.53 15.25 12.42
C SER A 288 22.68 15.30 11.14
N ASP A 289 23.27 14.95 10.01
CA ASP A 289 22.57 14.84 8.72
C ASP A 289 21.51 13.71 8.74
N LEU A 290 21.78 12.59 9.39
CA LEU A 290 20.84 11.47 9.54
C LEU A 290 19.63 11.88 10.41
N LEU A 291 19.88 12.58 11.51
CA LEU A 291 18.81 13.17 12.32
C LEU A 291 17.96 14.17 11.52
N GLY A 292 18.59 14.98 10.67
CA GLY A 292 17.90 15.93 9.80
C GLY A 292 16.90 15.26 8.88
N ARG A 293 17.19 14.05 8.39
CA ARG A 293 16.30 13.26 7.54
C ARG A 293 14.99 12.83 8.24
N CYS A 294 14.97 12.75 9.56
CA CYS A 294 13.76 12.42 10.32
C CYS A 294 12.73 13.56 10.37
N ARG A 295 13.15 14.82 10.18
CA ARG A 295 12.27 16.00 10.32
C ARG A 295 11.21 16.09 9.24
N THR A 296 11.58 15.83 7.99
CA THR A 296 10.65 15.94 6.86
C THR A 296 9.50 14.94 6.96
N PRO A 297 9.73 13.63 7.19
CA PRO A 297 8.65 12.68 7.41
C PRO A 297 7.71 13.07 8.56
N PHE A 298 8.25 13.55 9.67
CA PHE A 298 7.44 14.00 10.80
C PHE A 298 6.49 15.15 10.42
N ASN A 299 7.02 16.19 9.77
CA ASN A 299 6.21 17.33 9.35
C ASN A 299 5.14 16.95 8.31
N ASN A 300 5.48 16.04 7.40
CA ASN A 300 4.55 15.56 6.38
C ASN A 300 3.36 14.81 7.02
N VAL A 301 3.59 13.97 8.03
CA VAL A 301 2.51 13.26 8.73
C VAL A 301 1.49 14.23 9.34
N LEU A 302 1.95 15.31 9.96
CA LEU A 302 1.06 16.31 10.54
C LEU A 302 0.28 17.07 9.47
N ALA A 303 0.97 17.43 8.38
CA ALA A 303 0.34 18.11 7.24
C ALA A 303 -0.71 17.22 6.56
N ASP A 304 -0.39 15.94 6.32
CA ASP A 304 -1.29 14.96 5.68
C ASP A 304 -2.54 14.68 6.55
N ALA A 305 -2.36 14.67 7.87
CA ALA A 305 -3.46 14.51 8.81
C ALA A 305 -4.24 15.81 9.07
N GLY A 306 -3.73 16.96 8.61
CA GLY A 306 -4.37 18.27 8.82
C GLY A 306 -4.40 18.73 10.26
N ILE A 307 -3.42 18.31 11.10
CA ILE A 307 -3.38 18.60 12.52
C ILE A 307 -2.12 19.37 12.92
N GLY A 308 -2.17 20.01 14.09
CA GLY A 308 -1.01 20.62 14.73
C GLY A 308 -0.35 19.70 15.76
N VAL A 309 0.87 20.04 16.17
CA VAL A 309 1.61 19.32 17.23
C VAL A 309 0.82 19.26 18.56
N SER A 310 -0.01 20.28 18.85
CA SER A 310 -0.87 20.33 20.05
C SER A 310 -1.89 19.21 20.10
N ASP A 311 -2.31 18.71 18.94
CA ASP A 311 -3.39 17.72 18.80
C ASP A 311 -2.91 16.27 18.98
N ILE A 312 -1.61 16.07 19.17
CA ILE A 312 -1.01 14.77 19.52
C ILE A 312 -1.18 14.56 21.01
N ASP A 313 -1.84 13.48 21.43
CA ASP A 313 -2.02 13.17 22.86
C ASP A 313 -0.81 12.41 23.41
N HIS A 314 -0.32 11.43 22.67
CA HIS A 314 0.78 10.57 23.09
C HIS A 314 1.83 10.39 21.99
N VAL A 315 3.08 10.20 22.42
CA VAL A 315 4.22 9.87 21.57
C VAL A 315 4.80 8.53 22.02
N VAL A 316 4.86 7.59 21.12
CA VAL A 316 5.42 6.25 21.36
C VAL A 316 6.68 6.07 20.53
N LEU A 317 7.79 5.72 21.18
CA LEU A 317 9.06 5.41 20.53
C LEU A 317 9.18 3.91 20.28
N VAL A 318 9.50 3.55 19.06
CA VAL A 318 9.68 2.18 18.59
C VAL A 318 11.04 2.06 17.89
N GLY A 319 11.63 0.85 17.94
CA GLY A 319 12.91 0.57 17.35
C GLY A 319 14.11 0.92 18.25
N GLY A 320 15.14 0.08 18.22
CA GLY A 320 16.30 0.20 19.10
C GLY A 320 17.08 1.52 18.95
N SER A 321 17.03 2.14 17.76
CA SER A 321 17.73 3.41 17.48
C SER A 321 17.09 4.61 18.18
N THR A 322 15.83 4.52 18.63
CA THR A 322 15.19 5.56 19.46
C THR A 322 15.77 5.65 20.88
N ARG A 323 16.63 4.71 21.27
CA ARG A 323 17.36 4.77 22.55
C ARG A 323 18.45 5.84 22.54
N MET A 324 18.93 6.27 21.39
CA MET A 324 19.94 7.32 21.25
C MET A 324 19.41 8.65 21.83
N PRO A 325 20.19 9.34 22.69
CA PRO A 325 19.77 10.61 23.30
C PRO A 325 19.38 11.67 22.27
N ALA A 326 20.16 11.82 21.21
CA ALA A 326 19.88 12.81 20.15
C ALA A 326 18.52 12.58 19.45
N VAL A 327 18.09 11.32 19.31
CA VAL A 327 16.76 10.99 18.75
C VAL A 327 15.65 11.40 19.72
N LYS A 328 15.81 11.13 21.01
CA LYS A 328 14.83 11.53 22.04
C LYS A 328 14.67 13.05 22.11
N GLU A 329 15.79 13.78 22.06
CA GLU A 329 15.77 15.26 22.05
C GLU A 329 15.10 15.79 20.78
N LEU A 330 15.40 15.18 19.62
CA LEU A 330 14.73 15.53 18.36
C LEU A 330 13.21 15.35 18.47
N VAL A 331 12.75 14.20 18.95
CA VAL A 331 11.31 13.92 19.09
C VAL A 331 10.67 14.92 20.06
N LYS A 332 11.32 15.21 21.18
CA LYS A 332 10.84 16.22 22.15
C LYS A 332 10.76 17.63 21.53
N GLU A 333 11.76 18.01 20.75
CA GLU A 333 11.75 19.29 20.01
C GLU A 333 10.57 19.32 19.02
N LEU A 334 10.43 18.29 18.17
CA LEU A 334 9.42 18.23 17.12
C LEU A 334 7.99 18.18 17.67
N THR A 335 7.80 17.60 18.85
CA THR A 335 6.50 17.47 19.52
C THR A 335 6.18 18.62 20.47
N GLY A 336 6.95 19.71 20.42
CA GLY A 336 6.72 20.88 21.27
C GLY A 336 6.97 20.65 22.76
N GLY A 337 7.90 19.75 23.10
CA GLY A 337 8.30 19.43 24.48
C GLY A 337 7.56 18.25 25.08
N LYS A 338 6.75 17.50 24.31
CA LYS A 338 6.09 16.29 24.83
C LYS A 338 7.11 15.21 25.14
N GLU A 339 6.96 14.58 26.31
CA GLU A 339 7.77 13.43 26.68
C GLU A 339 7.21 12.16 26.02
N ALA A 340 8.10 11.38 25.40
CA ALA A 340 7.69 10.10 24.84
C ALA A 340 7.31 9.12 25.95
N ASN A 341 6.30 8.29 25.68
CA ASN A 341 5.86 7.26 26.60
C ASN A 341 6.95 6.19 26.76
N GLN A 342 7.26 5.83 28.01
CA GLN A 342 8.29 4.86 28.36
C GLN A 342 7.71 3.55 28.94
N SER A 343 6.38 3.37 28.92
CA SER A 343 5.73 2.16 29.48
C SER A 343 5.96 0.92 28.60
N VAL A 344 6.28 1.11 27.33
CA VAL A 344 6.50 0.01 26.38
C VAL A 344 7.98 -0.17 26.06
N ASN A 345 8.41 -1.42 25.90
CA ASN A 345 9.75 -1.73 25.44
C ASN A 345 9.82 -1.54 23.91
N PRO A 346 10.65 -0.60 23.40
CA PRO A 346 10.70 -0.29 21.97
C PRO A 346 11.22 -1.46 21.09
N ASP A 347 11.85 -2.47 21.68
CA ASP A 347 12.34 -3.65 20.96
C ASP A 347 11.31 -4.81 20.90
N GLU A 348 10.21 -4.72 21.65
CA GLU A 348 9.24 -5.81 21.83
C GLU A 348 7.81 -5.39 21.50
N VAL A 349 7.50 -4.11 21.59
CA VAL A 349 6.12 -3.58 21.47
C VAL A 349 5.44 -3.98 20.17
N VAL A 350 6.19 -4.07 19.08
CA VAL A 350 5.69 -4.47 17.76
C VAL A 350 5.26 -5.94 17.76
N ALA A 351 6.09 -6.84 18.28
CA ALA A 351 5.75 -8.26 18.41
C ALA A 351 4.55 -8.49 19.35
N VAL A 352 4.48 -7.71 20.44
CA VAL A 352 3.35 -7.72 21.38
C VAL A 352 2.05 -7.35 20.67
N GLY A 353 2.03 -6.26 19.90
CA GLY A 353 0.85 -5.85 19.12
C GLY A 353 0.47 -6.86 18.04
N ALA A 354 1.45 -7.44 17.35
CA ALA A 354 1.21 -8.52 16.39
C ALA A 354 0.59 -9.76 17.04
N ALA A 355 1.00 -10.11 18.27
CA ALA A 355 0.40 -11.20 19.04
C ALA A 355 -1.06 -10.89 19.42
N VAL A 356 -1.35 -9.66 19.83
CA VAL A 356 -2.73 -9.20 20.08
C VAL A 356 -3.58 -9.37 18.82
N GLN A 357 -3.10 -8.91 17.68
CA GLN A 357 -3.80 -9.04 16.41
C GLN A 357 -4.03 -10.52 16.04
N SER A 358 -3.07 -11.40 16.34
CA SER A 358 -3.24 -12.84 16.11
C SER A 358 -4.40 -13.43 16.94
N GLY A 359 -4.57 -12.96 18.18
CA GLY A 359 -5.66 -13.32 19.06
C GLY A 359 -7.02 -12.80 18.59
N VAL A 360 -7.05 -11.58 18.06
CA VAL A 360 -8.26 -10.99 17.44
C VAL A 360 -8.71 -11.86 16.26
N ILE A 361 -7.81 -12.23 15.36
CA ILE A 361 -8.12 -13.07 14.17
C ILE A 361 -8.57 -14.46 14.59
N LYS A 362 -8.01 -15.03 15.65
CA LYS A 362 -8.40 -16.37 16.17
C LYS A 362 -9.69 -16.34 16.99
N GLY A 363 -10.18 -15.15 17.37
CA GLY A 363 -11.37 -15.00 18.21
C GLY A 363 -11.09 -15.12 19.71
N ASP A 364 -9.82 -15.17 20.12
CA ASP A 364 -9.39 -15.15 21.52
C ASP A 364 -9.61 -13.77 22.16
N ARG A 365 -9.65 -12.72 21.34
CA ARG A 365 -10.01 -11.35 21.69
C ARG A 365 -11.06 -10.83 20.71
N LYS A 366 -11.99 -9.99 21.23
CA LYS A 366 -13.07 -9.39 20.43
C LYS A 366 -13.21 -7.88 20.67
N ASP A 367 -12.31 -7.32 21.43
CA ASP A 367 -12.37 -5.97 21.99
C ASP A 367 -11.63 -4.92 21.14
N VAL A 368 -11.04 -5.31 20.00
CA VAL A 368 -10.27 -4.42 19.14
C VAL A 368 -10.59 -4.65 17.66
N LEU A 369 -10.88 -3.57 16.94
CA LEU A 369 -11.03 -3.53 15.49
C LEU A 369 -9.93 -2.66 14.88
N LEU A 370 -9.11 -3.24 14.01
CA LEU A 370 -8.09 -2.53 13.25
C LEU A 370 -8.64 -2.15 11.88
N ILE A 371 -8.59 -0.85 11.56
CA ILE A 371 -8.98 -0.30 10.26
C ILE A 371 -7.73 0.30 9.61
N ASP A 372 -7.28 -0.28 8.52
CA ASP A 372 -6.23 0.27 7.66
C ASP A 372 -6.88 0.91 6.42
N VAL A 373 -6.16 1.78 5.69
CA VAL A 373 -6.72 2.52 4.56
C VAL A 373 -5.79 2.49 3.35
N THR A 374 -6.39 2.67 2.16
CA THR A 374 -5.63 2.80 0.91
C THR A 374 -4.89 4.14 0.85
N PRO A 375 -3.61 4.17 0.46
CA PRO A 375 -2.82 5.42 0.41
C PRO A 375 -3.18 6.32 -0.78
N LEU A 376 -3.66 5.74 -1.88
CA LEU A 376 -4.05 6.42 -3.12
C LEU A 376 -5.25 5.72 -3.75
N SER A 377 -5.98 6.45 -4.60
CA SER A 377 -7.07 5.92 -5.41
C SER A 377 -6.58 4.88 -6.41
N LEU A 378 -7.41 3.87 -6.65
CA LEU A 378 -7.19 2.80 -7.61
C LEU A 378 -8.29 2.84 -8.68
N GLY A 379 -7.92 2.66 -9.94
CA GLY A 379 -8.87 2.70 -11.04
C GLY A 379 -8.32 2.12 -12.33
N ILE A 380 -9.11 2.25 -13.37
CA ILE A 380 -8.76 1.78 -14.72
C ILE A 380 -8.83 2.93 -15.74
N GLU A 381 -8.11 2.76 -16.84
CA GLU A 381 -8.27 3.65 -17.99
C GLU A 381 -9.58 3.35 -18.71
N THR A 382 -10.35 4.40 -18.98
CA THR A 382 -11.59 4.37 -19.75
C THR A 382 -11.48 5.25 -20.99
N LYS A 383 -12.53 5.25 -21.82
CA LYS A 383 -12.56 5.97 -23.09
C LYS A 383 -12.16 7.45 -22.93
N GLY A 384 -11.24 7.89 -23.77
CA GLY A 384 -10.68 9.26 -23.70
C GLY A 384 -9.45 9.39 -22.82
N GLY A 385 -8.88 8.27 -22.33
CA GLY A 385 -7.71 8.26 -21.47
C GLY A 385 -8.01 8.70 -20.03
N ILE A 386 -9.28 8.70 -19.62
CA ILE A 386 -9.74 9.10 -18.29
C ILE A 386 -9.44 7.97 -17.30
N MET A 387 -8.95 8.31 -16.10
CA MET A 387 -8.87 7.39 -14.99
C MET A 387 -10.21 7.34 -14.26
N THR A 388 -10.93 6.24 -14.43
CA THR A 388 -12.15 5.97 -13.64
C THR A 388 -11.73 5.28 -12.33
N LYS A 389 -11.94 5.98 -11.21
CA LYS A 389 -11.62 5.48 -9.88
C LYS A 389 -12.70 4.51 -9.40
N LEU A 390 -12.32 3.31 -8.96
CA LEU A 390 -13.21 2.33 -8.33
C LEU A 390 -13.05 2.31 -6.82
N ILE A 391 -11.84 2.60 -6.33
CA ILE A 391 -11.54 2.71 -4.90
C ILE A 391 -10.87 4.06 -4.69
N ASP A 392 -11.47 4.89 -3.86
CA ASP A 392 -10.93 6.19 -3.51
C ASP A 392 -9.80 6.07 -2.48
N ARG A 393 -8.91 7.06 -2.47
CA ARG A 393 -7.90 7.26 -1.42
C ARG A 393 -8.57 7.27 -0.04
N ASN A 394 -7.88 6.74 0.97
CA ASN A 394 -8.33 6.62 2.36
C ASN A 394 -9.57 5.71 2.54
N THR A 395 -9.83 4.81 1.60
CA THR A 395 -10.85 3.78 1.79
C THR A 395 -10.35 2.71 2.75
N ALA A 396 -11.16 2.38 3.76
CA ALA A 396 -10.86 1.31 4.73
C ALA A 396 -10.67 -0.04 4.05
N ILE A 397 -9.67 -0.82 4.47
CA ILE A 397 -9.38 -2.17 3.96
C ILE A 397 -9.55 -3.22 5.08
N PRO A 398 -9.97 -4.46 4.74
CA PRO A 398 -10.22 -4.98 3.40
C PRO A 398 -11.45 -4.37 2.74
N THR A 399 -11.42 -4.22 1.42
CA THR A 399 -12.54 -3.67 0.66
C THR A 399 -12.67 -4.31 -0.72
N LYS A 400 -13.91 -4.35 -1.21
CA LYS A 400 -14.21 -4.86 -2.55
C LYS A 400 -15.17 -3.90 -3.25
N ARG A 401 -14.83 -3.49 -4.48
CA ARG A 401 -15.66 -2.63 -5.32
C ARG A 401 -15.75 -3.20 -6.73
N SER A 402 -16.93 -3.15 -7.29
CA SER A 402 -17.18 -3.59 -8.66
C SER A 402 -17.95 -2.54 -9.42
N GLU A 403 -17.60 -2.35 -10.69
CA GLU A 403 -18.30 -1.45 -11.60
C GLU A 403 -18.42 -2.10 -12.97
N VAL A 404 -19.51 -1.76 -13.71
CA VAL A 404 -19.80 -2.35 -15.01
C VAL A 404 -19.44 -1.38 -16.11
N PHE A 405 -18.54 -1.83 -16.97
CA PHE A 405 -18.08 -1.13 -18.18
C PHE A 405 -18.60 -1.81 -19.42
N SER A 406 -18.37 -1.21 -20.59
CA SER A 406 -18.76 -1.78 -21.87
C SER A 406 -17.67 -1.59 -22.94
N THR A 407 -17.89 -2.18 -24.11
CA THR A 407 -17.00 -2.06 -25.27
C THR A 407 -17.09 -0.67 -25.91
N ALA A 408 -15.97 -0.18 -26.44
CA ALA A 408 -15.85 1.10 -27.13
C ALA A 408 -16.15 1.00 -28.63
N GLU A 409 -16.05 -0.22 -29.22
CA GLU A 409 -16.23 -0.49 -30.65
C GLU A 409 -17.22 -1.62 -30.88
N ASP A 410 -17.81 -1.64 -32.11
CA ASP A 410 -18.72 -2.70 -32.53
C ASP A 410 -17.99 -4.01 -32.74
N ASN A 411 -18.58 -5.11 -32.29
CA ASN A 411 -18.02 -6.45 -32.37
C ASN A 411 -16.59 -6.61 -31.78
N GLN A 412 -16.29 -5.82 -30.79
CA GLN A 412 -14.99 -5.87 -30.10
C GLN A 412 -14.82 -7.22 -29.37
N PRO A 413 -13.80 -8.04 -29.76
CA PRO A 413 -13.67 -9.42 -29.26
C PRO A 413 -12.98 -9.50 -27.89
N SER A 414 -12.33 -8.41 -27.46
CA SER A 414 -11.58 -8.33 -26.20
C SER A 414 -11.55 -6.91 -25.65
N VAL A 415 -11.29 -6.79 -24.35
CA VAL A 415 -11.04 -5.51 -23.67
C VAL A 415 -9.71 -5.58 -22.93
N LEU A 416 -8.91 -4.53 -23.08
CA LEU A 416 -7.67 -4.37 -22.35
C LEU A 416 -7.97 -3.60 -21.07
N ILE A 417 -7.71 -4.21 -19.91
CA ILE A 417 -7.86 -3.60 -18.60
C ILE A 417 -6.51 -3.07 -18.16
N GLN A 418 -6.36 -1.77 -18.11
CA GLN A 418 -5.16 -1.09 -17.67
C GLN A 418 -5.42 -0.47 -16.30
N VAL A 419 -4.70 -0.95 -15.29
CA VAL A 419 -4.88 -0.59 -13.87
C VAL A 419 -3.90 0.50 -13.47
N TYR A 420 -4.41 1.53 -12.81
CA TYR A 420 -3.64 2.69 -12.39
C TYR A 420 -3.88 3.02 -10.91
N GLN A 421 -2.90 3.71 -10.33
CA GLN A 421 -2.94 4.25 -8.98
C GLN A 421 -2.55 5.73 -8.99
N GLY A 422 -3.33 6.58 -8.32
CA GLY A 422 -3.06 8.01 -8.19
C GLY A 422 -4.31 8.87 -8.18
N GLU A 423 -4.11 10.19 -8.16
CA GLU A 423 -5.19 11.16 -7.99
C GLU A 423 -5.49 12.00 -9.23
N ARG A 424 -4.69 11.89 -10.31
CA ARG A 424 -4.89 12.64 -11.56
C ARG A 424 -6.08 12.09 -12.35
N GLU A 425 -6.77 12.95 -13.07
CA GLU A 425 -7.97 12.61 -13.85
C GLU A 425 -7.67 11.79 -15.12
N PHE A 426 -6.42 11.81 -15.61
CA PHE A 426 -6.00 11.04 -16.78
C PHE A 426 -5.11 9.87 -16.39
N ALA A 427 -5.38 8.69 -16.95
CA ALA A 427 -4.65 7.47 -16.65
C ALA A 427 -3.13 7.60 -16.86
N ARG A 428 -2.71 8.22 -17.97
CA ARG A 428 -1.28 8.44 -18.31
C ARG A 428 -0.51 9.30 -17.31
N ASP A 429 -1.22 10.13 -16.52
CA ASP A 429 -0.65 11.03 -15.54
C ASP A 429 -0.58 10.37 -14.13
N ASN A 430 -1.03 9.10 -14.03
CA ASN A 430 -0.99 8.25 -12.85
C ASN A 430 -0.01 7.10 -13.02
N LYS A 431 0.27 6.37 -11.94
CA LYS A 431 1.16 5.20 -11.97
C LYS A 431 0.46 3.97 -12.55
N PRO A 432 0.98 3.36 -13.62
CA PRO A 432 0.48 2.07 -14.09
C PRO A 432 0.88 0.95 -13.13
N LEU A 433 -0.07 0.14 -12.73
CA LEU A 433 0.13 -1.04 -11.87
C LEU A 433 0.23 -2.34 -12.65
N GLY A 434 -0.45 -2.40 -13.79
CA GLY A 434 -0.43 -3.58 -14.64
C GLY A 434 -1.54 -3.55 -15.69
N THR A 435 -1.49 -4.54 -16.57
CA THR A 435 -2.41 -4.66 -17.70
C THR A 435 -2.74 -6.13 -17.94
N PHE A 436 -4.01 -6.43 -18.19
CA PHE A 436 -4.45 -7.75 -18.62
C PHE A 436 -5.59 -7.64 -19.62
N GLU A 437 -5.81 -8.67 -20.42
CA GLU A 437 -6.79 -8.70 -21.49
C GLU A 437 -7.89 -9.72 -21.21
N LEU A 438 -9.15 -9.28 -21.19
CA LEU A 438 -10.30 -10.16 -21.20
C LEU A 438 -10.70 -10.43 -22.65
N THR A 439 -10.61 -11.69 -23.09
CA THR A 439 -10.89 -12.14 -24.47
C THR A 439 -12.17 -12.94 -24.56
N GLY A 440 -12.70 -13.05 -25.79
CA GLY A 440 -13.85 -13.90 -26.09
C GLY A 440 -15.18 -13.31 -25.70
N ILE A 441 -15.29 -11.99 -25.78
CA ILE A 441 -16.53 -11.25 -25.71
C ILE A 441 -17.36 -11.59 -26.96
N ALA A 442 -18.66 -11.84 -26.77
CA ALA A 442 -19.55 -12.11 -27.89
C ALA A 442 -19.70 -10.89 -28.79
N PRO A 443 -19.74 -11.06 -30.15
CA PRO A 443 -19.98 -9.96 -31.08
C PRO A 443 -21.27 -9.26 -30.75
N ALA A 444 -21.20 -7.95 -30.51
CA ALA A 444 -22.34 -7.09 -30.20
C ALA A 444 -22.02 -5.64 -30.56
N PRO A 445 -23.03 -4.78 -30.75
CA PRO A 445 -22.78 -3.36 -30.86
C PRO A 445 -22.05 -2.79 -29.64
N ARG A 446 -21.23 -1.76 -29.84
CA ARG A 446 -20.57 -1.04 -28.73
C ARG A 446 -21.59 -0.59 -27.69
N GLY A 447 -21.17 -0.66 -26.41
CA GLY A 447 -22.05 -0.29 -25.30
C GLY A 447 -23.04 -1.38 -24.85
N VAL A 448 -23.14 -2.51 -25.57
CA VAL A 448 -24.02 -3.63 -25.20
C VAL A 448 -23.37 -4.64 -24.27
N PRO A 449 -22.15 -5.13 -24.51
CA PRO A 449 -21.49 -6.04 -23.59
C PRO A 449 -21.34 -5.43 -22.19
N GLN A 450 -21.51 -6.24 -21.15
CA GLN A 450 -21.38 -5.83 -19.75
C GLN A 450 -20.14 -6.47 -19.14
N ILE A 451 -19.10 -5.67 -18.95
CA ILE A 451 -17.83 -6.10 -18.38
C ILE A 451 -17.75 -5.59 -16.95
N GLU A 452 -17.93 -6.49 -16.00
CA GLU A 452 -17.79 -6.17 -14.57
C GLU A 452 -16.32 -6.21 -14.18
N VAL A 453 -15.76 -5.07 -13.79
CA VAL A 453 -14.41 -4.96 -13.24
C VAL A 453 -14.52 -4.86 -11.74
N THR A 454 -13.77 -5.73 -11.05
CA THR A 454 -13.75 -5.82 -9.59
C THR A 454 -12.35 -5.57 -9.07
N PHE A 455 -12.24 -4.64 -8.12
CA PHE A 455 -11.07 -4.46 -7.28
C PHE A 455 -11.34 -5.07 -5.92
N ASP A 456 -10.48 -5.96 -5.46
CA ASP A 456 -10.57 -6.66 -4.18
C ASP A 456 -9.23 -6.45 -3.45
N ILE A 457 -9.26 -5.68 -2.36
CA ILE A 457 -8.08 -5.42 -1.52
C ILE A 457 -8.24 -6.26 -0.25
N ASP A 458 -7.30 -7.16 -0.04
CA ASP A 458 -7.31 -8.01 1.15
C ASP A 458 -6.88 -7.24 2.41
N ALA A 459 -6.97 -7.90 3.57
CA ALA A 459 -6.57 -7.32 4.85
C ALA A 459 -5.07 -7.03 4.96
N ASN A 460 -4.26 -7.48 4.01
CA ASN A 460 -2.82 -7.20 3.92
C ASN A 460 -2.50 -6.02 3.00
N GLY A 461 -3.53 -5.42 2.36
CA GLY A 461 -3.36 -4.37 1.37
C GLY A 461 -3.01 -4.88 -0.03
N ILE A 462 -3.11 -6.20 -0.28
CA ILE A 462 -2.80 -6.79 -1.59
C ILE A 462 -4.01 -6.60 -2.50
N VAL A 463 -3.76 -6.01 -3.67
CA VAL A 463 -4.80 -5.68 -4.65
C VAL A 463 -4.95 -6.79 -5.68
N HIS A 464 -6.18 -7.32 -5.80
CA HIS A 464 -6.60 -8.25 -6.84
C HIS A 464 -7.58 -7.54 -7.77
N VAL A 465 -7.35 -7.60 -9.08
CA VAL A 465 -8.25 -7.02 -10.08
C VAL A 465 -8.76 -8.13 -10.99
N SER A 466 -10.07 -8.21 -11.17
CA SER A 466 -10.69 -9.14 -12.13
C SER A 466 -11.63 -8.40 -13.06
N ALA A 467 -11.80 -8.93 -14.27
CA ALA A 467 -12.77 -8.49 -15.26
C ALA A 467 -13.58 -9.68 -15.74
N LYS A 468 -14.90 -9.56 -15.74
CA LYS A 468 -15.85 -10.61 -16.12
C LYS A 468 -16.87 -10.11 -17.12
N ASP A 469 -16.96 -10.78 -18.26
CA ASP A 469 -18.08 -10.58 -19.19
C ASP A 469 -19.34 -11.29 -18.67
N LYS A 470 -20.35 -10.50 -18.30
CA LYS A 470 -21.64 -11.03 -17.77
C LYS A 470 -22.42 -11.85 -18.82
N GLY A 471 -22.19 -11.58 -20.10
CA GLY A 471 -22.88 -12.30 -21.19
C GLY A 471 -22.33 -13.68 -21.44
N THR A 472 -21.00 -13.85 -21.48
CA THR A 472 -20.33 -15.13 -21.76
C THR A 472 -19.88 -15.86 -20.49
N GLY A 473 -19.82 -15.16 -19.35
CA GLY A 473 -19.28 -15.67 -18.09
C GLY A 473 -17.77 -15.81 -18.08
N LYS A 474 -17.06 -15.39 -19.15
CA LYS A 474 -15.60 -15.41 -19.18
C LYS A 474 -15.02 -14.39 -18.22
N GLU A 475 -13.97 -14.78 -17.54
CA GLU A 475 -13.32 -13.99 -16.52
C GLU A 475 -11.80 -14.07 -16.67
N GLN A 476 -11.12 -12.96 -16.39
CA GLN A 476 -9.68 -12.84 -16.32
C GLN A 476 -9.31 -11.98 -15.12
N SER A 477 -8.19 -12.30 -14.47
CA SER A 477 -7.76 -11.58 -13.27
C SER A 477 -6.26 -11.40 -13.21
N MET A 478 -5.86 -10.42 -12.43
CA MET A 478 -4.46 -10.13 -12.12
C MET A 478 -4.33 -9.81 -10.63
N THR A 479 -3.27 -10.32 -10.00
CA THR A 479 -2.83 -9.88 -8.69
C THR A 479 -1.67 -8.92 -8.88
N ILE A 480 -1.74 -7.76 -8.25
CA ILE A 480 -0.69 -6.75 -8.33
C ILE A 480 0.39 -7.12 -7.31
N THR A 481 1.45 -7.76 -7.79
CA THR A 481 2.52 -8.33 -6.95
C THR A 481 3.85 -7.58 -7.02
N GLY A 482 3.98 -6.62 -7.91
CA GLY A 482 5.26 -5.92 -8.07
C GLY A 482 5.15 -4.65 -8.88
N GLY A 483 5.02 -3.52 -8.22
CA GLY A 483 5.00 -2.22 -8.87
C GLY A 483 3.97 -1.22 -8.36
N SER A 484 3.03 -1.63 -7.54
CA SER A 484 2.05 -0.72 -6.91
C SER A 484 2.64 0.04 -5.72
N GLY A 485 3.72 -0.45 -5.15
CA GLY A 485 4.36 0.22 -4.05
C GLY A 485 5.13 1.44 -4.51
N LEU A 486 4.51 2.59 -4.33
CA LEU A 486 5.18 3.87 -4.48
C LEU A 486 5.93 4.20 -3.18
N PRO A 487 7.19 4.66 -3.26
CA PRO A 487 7.79 5.41 -2.16
C PRO A 487 6.85 6.58 -1.80
N LYS A 488 6.73 6.90 -0.54
CA LYS A 488 5.75 7.92 -0.12
C LYS A 488 6.09 9.33 -0.63
N ASP A 489 7.36 9.67 -0.76
CA ASP A 489 7.76 10.90 -1.45
C ASP A 489 7.18 10.97 -2.87
N GLU A 490 7.02 9.82 -3.52
CA GLU A 490 6.32 9.70 -4.80
C GLU A 490 4.80 9.79 -4.62
N ILE A 491 4.21 9.20 -3.56
CA ILE A 491 2.80 9.37 -3.20
C ILE A 491 2.50 10.85 -2.93
N ASP A 492 3.27 11.50 -2.06
CA ASP A 492 3.12 12.91 -1.72
C ASP A 492 3.32 13.81 -2.95
N ARG A 493 4.27 13.47 -3.82
CA ARG A 493 4.46 14.16 -5.09
C ARG A 493 3.23 14.02 -5.97
N MET A 494 2.70 12.80 -6.13
CA MET A 494 1.52 12.53 -6.95
C MET A 494 0.28 13.26 -6.44
N VAL A 495 0.08 13.32 -5.11
CA VAL A 495 -1.01 14.08 -4.50
C VAL A 495 -0.85 15.58 -4.75
N LYS A 496 0.32 16.15 -4.49
CA LYS A 496 0.60 17.58 -4.74
C LYS A 496 0.52 17.95 -6.22
N GLU A 497 0.98 17.08 -7.11
CA GLU A 497 0.83 17.26 -8.55
C GLU A 497 -0.64 17.20 -8.97
N ALA A 498 -1.44 16.32 -8.37
CA ALA A 498 -2.88 16.27 -8.63
C ALA A 498 -3.57 17.55 -8.15
N GLU A 499 -3.29 18.02 -6.95
CA GLU A 499 -3.81 19.30 -6.42
C GLU A 499 -3.39 20.50 -7.28
N ALA A 500 -2.12 20.56 -7.69
CA ALA A 500 -1.59 21.66 -8.53
C ALA A 500 -2.24 21.72 -9.92
N HIS A 501 -2.71 20.59 -10.45
CA HIS A 501 -3.31 20.50 -11.79
C HIS A 501 -4.83 20.27 -11.76
N GLU A 502 -5.45 20.28 -10.58
CA GLU A 502 -6.88 19.96 -10.40
C GLU A 502 -7.79 20.73 -11.35
N ALA A 503 -7.62 22.05 -11.43
CA ALA A 503 -8.46 22.89 -12.29
C ALA A 503 -8.26 22.61 -13.79
N GLU A 504 -7.00 22.35 -14.20
CA GLU A 504 -6.65 22.03 -15.59
C GLU A 504 -7.17 20.64 -15.96
N ASP A 505 -6.94 19.65 -15.11
CA ASP A 505 -7.35 18.27 -15.32
C ASP A 505 -8.87 18.16 -15.35
N LYS A 506 -9.57 18.84 -14.45
CA LYS A 506 -11.05 18.89 -14.45
C LYS A 506 -11.59 19.43 -15.77
N LYS A 507 -11.02 20.53 -16.27
CA LYS A 507 -11.44 21.07 -17.56
C LYS A 507 -11.15 20.10 -18.71
N ARG A 508 -9.97 19.50 -18.74
CA ARG A 508 -9.60 18.52 -19.78
C ARG A 508 -10.53 17.29 -19.72
N LYS A 509 -10.92 16.84 -18.52
CA LYS A 509 -11.88 15.74 -18.33
C LYS A 509 -13.26 16.12 -18.86
N GLU A 510 -13.79 17.30 -18.50
CA GLU A 510 -15.07 17.81 -19.02
C GLU A 510 -15.06 17.87 -20.56
N ASP A 511 -13.96 18.31 -21.16
CA ASP A 511 -13.77 18.35 -22.61
C ASP A 511 -13.77 16.92 -23.22
N ALA A 512 -13.07 15.98 -22.59
CA ALA A 512 -13.01 14.57 -23.03
C ALA A 512 -14.39 13.89 -22.89
N GLU A 513 -15.09 14.11 -21.80
CA GLU A 513 -16.46 13.60 -21.57
C GLU A 513 -17.44 14.17 -22.60
N THR A 514 -17.37 15.47 -22.88
CA THR A 514 -18.18 16.13 -23.92
C THR A 514 -17.95 15.48 -25.28
N ARG A 515 -16.71 15.21 -25.66
CA ARG A 515 -16.36 14.52 -26.91
C ARG A 515 -16.92 13.09 -26.95
N ASN A 516 -16.75 12.34 -25.86
CA ASN A 516 -17.26 10.97 -25.77
C ASN A 516 -18.78 10.90 -25.86
N GLN A 517 -19.50 11.84 -25.23
CA GLN A 517 -20.96 11.97 -25.31
C GLN A 517 -21.42 12.34 -26.72
N ALA A 518 -20.76 13.32 -27.35
CA ALA A 518 -21.09 13.76 -28.71
C ALA A 518 -20.86 12.63 -29.73
N GLU A 519 -19.79 11.87 -29.61
CA GLU A 519 -19.49 10.71 -30.46
C GLU A 519 -20.51 9.58 -30.27
N SER A 520 -20.87 9.29 -29.02
CA SER A 520 -21.91 8.29 -28.73
C SER A 520 -23.26 8.70 -29.25
N PHE A 521 -23.61 9.97 -29.14
CA PHE A 521 -24.86 10.51 -29.66
C PHE A 521 -24.91 10.48 -31.18
N ALA A 522 -23.84 10.86 -31.88
CA ALA A 522 -23.72 10.75 -33.33
C ALA A 522 -23.95 9.31 -33.82
N TYR A 523 -23.29 8.34 -33.15
CA TYR A 523 -23.43 6.93 -33.48
C TYR A 523 -24.87 6.40 -33.28
N GLN A 524 -25.45 6.70 -32.10
CA GLN A 524 -26.81 6.26 -31.78
C GLN A 524 -27.85 6.84 -32.78
N THR A 525 -27.71 8.13 -33.12
CA THR A 525 -28.58 8.80 -34.04
C THR A 525 -28.45 8.25 -35.47
N GLU A 526 -27.21 8.00 -35.93
CA GLU A 526 -26.95 7.37 -37.23
C GLU A 526 -27.59 5.98 -37.31
N LYS A 527 -27.41 5.18 -36.26
CA LYS A 527 -28.03 3.85 -36.15
C LYS A 527 -29.54 3.94 -36.16
N LEU A 528 -30.13 4.86 -35.41
CA LEU A 528 -31.58 5.07 -35.37
C LEU A 528 -32.14 5.44 -36.74
N VAL A 529 -31.45 6.28 -37.51
CA VAL A 529 -31.85 6.62 -38.90
C VAL A 529 -31.77 5.38 -39.79
N ASN A 530 -30.68 4.60 -39.71
CA ASN A 530 -30.47 3.42 -40.55
C ASN A 530 -31.48 2.30 -40.23
N ASP A 531 -31.77 2.05 -38.96
CA ASP A 531 -32.70 1.01 -38.49
C ASP A 531 -34.17 1.36 -38.83
N ASN A 532 -34.49 2.65 -39.06
CA ASN A 532 -35.82 3.11 -39.37
C ASN A 532 -35.95 3.79 -40.76
N LYS A 533 -35.03 3.51 -41.66
CA LYS A 533 -34.96 4.16 -42.97
C LYS A 533 -36.26 4.05 -43.78
N ASP A 534 -36.96 2.93 -43.66
CA ASP A 534 -38.23 2.68 -44.34
C ASP A 534 -39.42 3.43 -43.73
N LYS A 535 -39.23 3.98 -42.51
CA LYS A 535 -40.26 4.70 -41.75
C LYS A 535 -40.05 6.21 -41.69
N LEU A 536 -38.95 6.70 -42.20
CA LEU A 536 -38.62 8.12 -42.22
C LEU A 536 -38.80 8.68 -43.63
N SER A 537 -39.28 9.93 -43.74
CA SER A 537 -39.25 10.60 -45.03
C SER A 537 -37.81 10.89 -45.45
N ASP A 538 -37.57 10.88 -46.77
CA ASP A 538 -36.23 11.16 -47.33
C ASP A 538 -35.64 12.49 -46.83
N ASP A 539 -36.49 13.52 -46.65
CA ASP A 539 -36.05 14.84 -46.16
C ASP A 539 -35.57 14.78 -44.70
N VAL A 540 -36.30 14.08 -43.81
CA VAL A 540 -35.91 13.95 -42.40
C VAL A 540 -34.67 13.07 -42.27
N ALA A 541 -34.61 11.94 -42.97
CA ALA A 541 -33.45 11.06 -42.95
C ALA A 541 -32.19 11.78 -43.46
N LYS A 542 -32.30 12.57 -44.52
CA LYS A 542 -31.21 13.35 -45.09
C LYS A 542 -30.75 14.46 -44.11
N GLU A 543 -31.70 15.26 -43.59
CA GLU A 543 -31.36 16.35 -42.65
C GLU A 543 -30.59 15.83 -41.44
N VAL A 544 -31.07 14.74 -40.82
CA VAL A 544 -30.43 14.17 -39.65
C VAL A 544 -29.05 13.57 -40.01
N THR A 545 -28.95 12.89 -41.17
CA THR A 545 -27.66 12.35 -41.64
C THR A 545 -26.63 13.46 -41.89
N ASP A 546 -27.05 14.58 -42.48
CA ASP A 546 -26.18 15.73 -42.71
C ASP A 546 -25.69 16.31 -41.38
N LYS A 547 -26.56 16.42 -40.34
CA LYS A 547 -26.17 16.87 -39.01
C LYS A 547 -25.27 15.85 -38.26
N VAL A 548 -25.49 14.57 -38.45
CA VAL A 548 -24.55 13.53 -37.96
C VAL A 548 -23.16 13.73 -38.56
N ASN A 549 -23.08 13.98 -39.87
CA ASN A 549 -21.82 14.20 -40.55
C ASN A 549 -21.12 15.49 -40.09
N GLU A 550 -21.89 16.58 -39.89
CA GLU A 550 -21.36 17.83 -39.33
C GLU A 550 -20.75 17.62 -37.93
N LEU A 551 -21.43 16.88 -37.05
CA LEU A 551 -20.90 16.55 -35.74
C LEU A 551 -19.65 15.65 -35.84
N LYS A 552 -19.65 14.65 -36.74
CA LYS A 552 -18.45 13.81 -36.96
C LYS A 552 -17.27 14.62 -37.49
N GLU A 553 -17.47 15.63 -38.33
CA GLU A 553 -16.41 16.53 -38.78
C GLU A 553 -15.94 17.45 -37.66
N ALA A 554 -16.83 17.97 -36.81
CA ALA A 554 -16.45 18.74 -35.63
C ALA A 554 -15.60 17.92 -34.66
N LEU A 555 -15.91 16.64 -34.48
CA LEU A 555 -15.18 15.70 -33.62
C LEU A 555 -13.74 15.39 -34.09
N LYS A 556 -13.41 15.63 -35.37
CA LYS A 556 -12.03 15.53 -35.87
C LYS A 556 -11.13 16.69 -35.42
N GLY A 557 -11.74 17.83 -35.05
CA GLY A 557 -11.04 18.99 -34.53
C GLY A 557 -10.91 18.97 -33.01
N GLU A 558 -10.27 20.01 -32.44
CA GLU A 558 -10.08 20.17 -30.99
C GLU A 558 -11.02 21.21 -30.36
N ASP A 559 -11.85 21.88 -31.16
CA ASP A 559 -12.73 22.97 -30.72
C ASP A 559 -14.01 22.40 -30.05
N ILE A 560 -14.02 22.44 -28.71
CA ILE A 560 -15.12 21.92 -27.89
C ILE A 560 -16.44 22.70 -28.09
N GLU A 561 -16.36 24.03 -28.28
CA GLU A 561 -17.58 24.84 -28.50
C GLU A 561 -18.23 24.50 -29.83
N LYS A 562 -17.42 24.20 -30.84
CA LYS A 562 -17.91 23.74 -32.14
C LYS A 562 -18.57 22.37 -32.04
N ILE A 563 -18.02 21.47 -31.21
CA ILE A 563 -18.58 20.14 -30.95
C ILE A 563 -19.95 20.29 -30.25
N LYS A 564 -20.03 21.10 -29.19
CA LYS A 564 -21.28 21.35 -28.45
C LYS A 564 -22.35 21.94 -29.35
N THR A 565 -22.00 22.89 -30.22
CA THR A 565 -22.91 23.49 -31.16
C THR A 565 -23.49 22.45 -32.15
N ALA A 566 -22.61 21.67 -32.78
CA ALA A 566 -23.02 20.61 -33.71
C ALA A 566 -23.85 19.52 -33.03
N GLN A 567 -23.52 19.17 -31.77
CA GLN A 567 -24.30 18.23 -30.96
C GLN A 567 -25.73 18.76 -30.67
N SER A 568 -25.86 20.04 -30.31
CA SER A 568 -27.16 20.68 -30.05
C SER A 568 -28.02 20.75 -31.32
N GLU A 569 -27.40 21.06 -32.48
CA GLU A 569 -28.10 21.06 -33.76
C GLU A 569 -28.59 19.66 -34.15
N LEU A 570 -27.74 18.64 -33.97
CA LEU A 570 -28.12 17.25 -34.19
C LEU A 570 -29.25 16.82 -33.25
N MET A 571 -29.19 17.21 -31.97
CA MET A 571 -30.25 16.91 -31.00
C MET A 571 -31.60 17.48 -31.43
N THR A 572 -31.61 18.72 -31.95
CA THR A 572 -32.81 19.37 -32.49
C THR A 572 -33.36 18.62 -33.68
N SER A 573 -32.51 18.20 -34.62
CA SER A 573 -32.91 17.44 -35.80
C SER A 573 -33.36 16.01 -35.47
N ALA A 574 -32.71 15.36 -34.49
CA ALA A 574 -33.07 14.01 -34.04
C ALA A 574 -34.47 13.92 -33.40
N GLN A 575 -34.96 15.01 -32.79
CA GLN A 575 -36.35 15.07 -32.28
C GLN A 575 -37.39 14.83 -33.38
N LYS A 576 -37.09 15.20 -34.64
CA LYS A 576 -37.97 14.97 -35.81
C LYS A 576 -38.13 13.48 -36.12
N ILE A 577 -37.12 12.64 -35.79
CA ILE A 577 -37.24 11.18 -35.93
C ILE A 577 -38.32 10.65 -35.00
N GLY A 578 -38.32 11.07 -33.74
CA GLY A 578 -39.32 10.69 -32.75
C GLY A 578 -40.74 11.09 -33.24
N GLN A 579 -40.89 12.34 -33.67
CA GLN A 579 -42.17 12.84 -34.20
C GLN A 579 -42.66 12.06 -35.44
N ALA A 580 -41.76 11.71 -36.36
CA ALA A 580 -42.12 10.95 -37.57
C ALA A 580 -42.52 9.50 -37.22
N LEU A 581 -41.85 8.86 -36.29
CA LEU A 581 -42.17 7.50 -35.84
C LEU A 581 -43.50 7.46 -35.07
N TYR A 582 -43.76 8.45 -34.20
CA TYR A 582 -45.05 8.58 -33.50
C TYR A 582 -46.22 8.85 -34.46
N ALA A 583 -46.04 9.71 -35.47
CA ALA A 583 -47.07 10.00 -36.46
C ALA A 583 -47.47 8.77 -37.30
N GLN A 584 -46.50 7.89 -37.60
CA GLN A 584 -46.78 6.63 -38.30
C GLN A 584 -47.47 5.59 -37.41
N GLN A 585 -47.11 5.52 -36.12
CA GLN A 585 -47.76 4.62 -35.17
C GLN A 585 -49.22 5.03 -34.95
N GLY A 586 -49.50 6.33 -34.79
CA GLY A 586 -50.87 6.85 -34.72
C GLY A 586 -51.66 6.67 -35.98
N ALA A 587 -51.05 6.70 -37.19
CA ALA A 587 -51.67 6.40 -38.45
C ALA A 587 -51.98 4.89 -38.65
N ALA A 588 -51.11 4.00 -38.12
CA ALA A 588 -51.30 2.55 -38.14
C ALA A 588 -52.42 2.14 -37.17
N ASP A 589 -52.53 2.77 -36.01
CA ASP A 589 -53.61 2.57 -35.05
C ASP A 589 -54.93 3.12 -35.57
N ALA A 590 -54.95 4.25 -36.30
CA ALA A 590 -56.10 4.80 -36.95
C ALA A 590 -56.55 3.94 -38.15
N ALA A 591 -55.63 3.33 -38.91
CA ALA A 591 -55.98 2.42 -40.04
C ALA A 591 -56.47 1.05 -39.53
N GLY A 592 -55.99 0.59 -38.38
CA GLY A 592 -56.49 -0.60 -37.69
C GLY A 592 -57.86 -0.40 -37.09
N ALA A 593 -58.23 0.82 -36.69
CA ALA A 593 -59.57 1.18 -36.19
C ALA A 593 -60.65 1.33 -37.25
N ALA A 594 -60.27 1.55 -38.54
CA ALA A 594 -61.24 1.66 -39.66
C ALA A 594 -61.72 0.30 -40.20
N GLY A 595 -61.16 -0.84 -39.75
CA GLY A 595 -61.50 -2.20 -40.17
C GLY A 595 -62.42 -2.99 -39.26
N ALA A 596 -62.84 -2.47 -38.13
CA ALA A 596 -63.76 -3.15 -37.19
C ALA A 596 -64.86 -2.23 -36.75
N GLY A 597 -65.87 -2.16 -37.60
CA GLY A 597 -67.15 -1.51 -37.30
C GLY A 597 -68.00 -2.36 -36.38
N ALA A 598 -68.61 -1.70 -35.40
CA ALA A 598 -69.85 -2.02 -34.66
C ALA A 598 -69.81 -3.16 -33.65
N ALA A 599 -69.59 -2.84 -32.36
CA ALA A 599 -70.58 -3.12 -31.31
C ALA A 599 -70.11 -2.66 -29.94
N GLY A 600 -70.80 -1.72 -29.30
CA GLY A 600 -71.17 -1.80 -27.87
C GLY A 600 -70.29 -1.10 -26.86
N ALA A 601 -70.64 0.15 -26.62
CA ALA A 601 -70.92 0.82 -25.33
C ALA A 601 -70.07 0.61 -24.09
N ALA A 602 -69.58 1.77 -23.59
CA ALA A 602 -69.57 2.27 -22.22
C ALA A 602 -68.49 1.75 -21.26
N GLY A 603 -67.66 2.69 -20.76
CA GLY A 603 -66.98 2.58 -19.46
C GLY A 603 -65.73 3.42 -19.35
N THR A 604 -65.88 4.67 -18.93
CA THR A 604 -65.04 5.51 -18.06
C THR A 604 -63.52 5.52 -18.17
N ALA A 605 -63.05 6.72 -18.40
CA ALA A 605 -61.69 7.22 -18.19
C ALA A 605 -61.14 6.91 -16.78
N ASP A 606 -59.88 6.64 -16.73
CA ASP A 606 -59.02 7.22 -15.69
C ASP A 606 -57.58 7.36 -16.21
N ASP A 607 -57.08 8.58 -16.09
CA ASP A 607 -55.70 8.99 -16.24
C ASP A 607 -54.89 8.42 -15.04
N ASP A 608 -53.80 7.78 -15.29
CA ASP A 608 -52.75 7.68 -14.29
C ASP A 608 -51.34 7.78 -14.93
N VAL A 609 -50.80 8.97 -14.82
CA VAL A 609 -49.38 9.29 -14.95
C VAL A 609 -48.73 8.81 -13.69
N VAL A 610 -47.83 7.83 -13.77
CA VAL A 610 -47.04 7.41 -12.60
C VAL A 610 -45.67 8.08 -12.67
N ASP A 611 -45.49 9.09 -11.81
CA ASP A 611 -44.21 9.63 -11.39
C ASP A 611 -43.49 8.58 -10.57
N ALA A 612 -42.19 8.38 -10.86
CA ALA A 612 -41.33 7.54 -10.07
C ALA A 612 -40.82 8.32 -8.87
N GLU A 613 -41.36 8.04 -7.69
CA GLU A 613 -40.84 8.52 -6.40
C GLU A 613 -39.74 7.61 -5.89
N VAL A 614 -38.66 8.23 -5.44
CA VAL A 614 -37.56 7.63 -4.68
C VAL A 614 -38.11 7.23 -3.32
N VAL A 615 -38.00 5.96 -2.95
CA VAL A 615 -38.31 5.50 -1.58
C VAL A 615 -37.04 5.39 -0.78
N ASP A 616 -36.88 6.29 0.17
CA ASP A 616 -36.02 6.13 1.34
C ASP A 616 -36.64 5.06 2.27
N ASP A 617 -35.87 4.03 2.58
CA ASP A 617 -36.27 3.00 3.54
C ASP A 617 -35.63 3.32 4.91
N ASP A 618 -36.38 4.09 5.71
CA ASP A 618 -36.25 4.15 7.16
C ASP A 618 -37.57 3.62 7.74
N ASP A 619 -37.56 2.51 8.44
CA ASP A 619 -38.12 2.32 9.78
C ASP A 619 -38.29 0.85 10.19
N LYS A 620 -37.64 0.56 11.29
CA LYS A 620 -38.03 -0.04 12.57
C LYS A 620 -39.15 -1.10 12.64
N ASP A 621 -38.76 -2.07 13.42
CA ASP A 621 -39.41 -2.68 14.59
C ASP A 621 -39.94 -4.11 14.48
N ASN A 622 -39.44 -4.84 15.50
CA ASN A 622 -40.10 -5.87 16.31
C ASN A 622 -40.21 -7.33 15.81
N LYS A 623 -39.29 -8.14 16.23
CA LYS A 623 -39.45 -9.08 17.38
C LYS A 623 -38.20 -9.92 17.57
#